data_30b6fb1b7680e2abd50ece95be0f07bb
#
_entry.id   30b6fb1b7680e2abd50ece95be0f07bb
#
_cell.length_a   1.000
_cell.length_b   1.000
_cell.length_c   1.000
_cell.angle_alpha   90.00
_cell.angle_beta   90.00
_cell.angle_gamma   90.00
#
_symmetry.space_group_name_H-M   'P 1'
#
loop_
_entity.id
_entity.type
_entity.pdbx_description
1 polymer ?
#
loop_
_entity_poly.entity_id
_entity_poly.type
_entity_poly.pdbx_seq_one_letter_code
_entity_poly.pdbx_strand_id
1 'polypeptide(L)'
;MDLIKIGKCIAGKRKSLGMTQKQLAEKIGMSDKSVSKWARGICLPDVSVYLELCGILGISLNEFLAGEDIEIDNIEKKSEDTLIQITKDSGRKQRYLKRIIIVLLIVVGISMVTFGSIVCKKLRQPQNY
;
A
#
# COMPACT_ATOMS: atom_id res chain seq x y z
N MET A 1 -7.05 -7.80 -13.46
CA MET A 1 -8.47 -7.46 -13.61
C MET A 1 -9.23 -8.78 -13.80
N ASP A 2 -10.13 -9.09 -12.90
CA ASP A 2 -10.86 -10.38 -12.89
C ASP A 2 -12.31 -10.15 -13.38
N LEU A 3 -12.60 -10.61 -14.60
CA LEU A 3 -13.91 -10.43 -15.22
C LEU A 3 -15.03 -11.10 -14.43
N ILE A 4 -14.73 -12.21 -13.75
CA ILE A 4 -15.72 -12.96 -12.96
C ILE A 4 -16.09 -12.17 -11.71
N LYS A 5 -15.12 -11.56 -11.04
CA LYS A 5 -15.36 -10.70 -9.88
C LYS A 5 -16.18 -9.46 -10.27
N ILE A 6 -15.79 -8.80 -11.34
CA ILE A 6 -16.53 -7.63 -11.88
C ILE A 6 -17.96 -8.03 -12.25
N GLY A 7 -18.15 -9.14 -12.93
CA GLY A 7 -19.48 -9.64 -13.26
C GLY A 7 -20.34 -9.92 -12.05
N LYS A 8 -19.78 -10.51 -11.00
CA LYS A 8 -20.46 -10.76 -9.72
C LYS A 8 -20.83 -9.45 -9.03
N CYS A 9 -19.93 -8.44 -9.05
CA CYS A 9 -20.20 -7.11 -8.51
C CYS A 9 -21.40 -6.45 -9.22
N ILE A 10 -21.41 -6.43 -10.56
CA ILE A 10 -22.54 -5.90 -11.35
C ILE A 10 -23.85 -6.64 -11.01
N ALA A 11 -23.82 -7.97 -10.99
CA ALA A 11 -24.99 -8.77 -10.69
C ALA A 11 -25.50 -8.58 -9.26
N GLY A 12 -24.59 -8.51 -8.29
CA GLY A 12 -24.90 -8.29 -6.88
C GLY A 12 -25.53 -6.93 -6.63
N LYS A 13 -24.88 -5.85 -7.09
CA LYS A 13 -25.39 -4.48 -6.93
C LYS A 13 -26.71 -4.28 -7.65
N ARG A 14 -26.87 -4.79 -8.86
CA ARG A 14 -28.14 -4.77 -9.58
C ARG A 14 -29.25 -5.44 -8.78
N LYS A 15 -29.01 -6.63 -8.22
CA LYS A 15 -29.98 -7.36 -7.41
C LYS A 15 -30.32 -6.64 -6.11
N SER A 16 -29.35 -6.05 -5.43
CA SER A 16 -29.60 -5.28 -4.20
C SER A 16 -30.47 -4.07 -4.44
N LEU A 17 -30.42 -3.49 -5.66
CA LEU A 17 -31.31 -2.42 -6.10
C LEU A 17 -32.68 -2.92 -6.62
N GLY A 18 -32.95 -4.21 -6.55
CA GLY A 18 -34.21 -4.81 -7.03
C GLY A 18 -34.42 -4.79 -8.55
N MET A 19 -33.33 -4.54 -9.34
CA MET A 19 -33.43 -4.42 -10.79
C MET A 19 -33.23 -5.76 -11.51
N THR A 20 -34.01 -5.99 -12.57
CA THR A 20 -33.78 -7.06 -13.53
C THR A 20 -32.65 -6.69 -14.50
N GLN A 21 -32.10 -7.69 -15.23
CA GLN A 21 -31.10 -7.42 -16.27
C GLN A 21 -31.67 -6.51 -17.37
N LYS A 22 -32.93 -6.70 -17.74
CA LYS A 22 -33.63 -5.90 -18.73
C LYS A 22 -33.76 -4.43 -18.27
N GLN A 23 -34.17 -4.22 -17.03
CA GLN A 23 -34.28 -2.85 -16.49
C GLN A 23 -32.95 -2.12 -16.43
N LEU A 24 -31.87 -2.82 -16.07
CA LEU A 24 -30.53 -2.21 -16.10
C LEU A 24 -30.13 -1.89 -17.54
N ALA A 25 -30.36 -2.81 -18.47
CA ALA A 25 -30.07 -2.62 -19.90
C ALA A 25 -30.81 -1.42 -20.49
N GLU A 26 -32.10 -1.27 -20.17
CA GLU A 26 -32.91 -0.12 -20.62
C GLU A 26 -32.38 1.21 -20.07
N LYS A 27 -31.93 1.24 -18.81
CA LYS A 27 -31.38 2.46 -18.19
C LYS A 27 -30.09 2.94 -18.85
N ILE A 28 -29.24 2.05 -19.35
CA ILE A 28 -27.95 2.35 -19.97
C ILE A 28 -27.97 2.24 -21.49
N GLY A 29 -29.17 2.13 -22.11
CA GLY A 29 -29.32 2.04 -23.55
C GLY A 29 -28.68 0.83 -24.20
N MET A 30 -28.55 -0.30 -23.47
CA MET A 30 -27.89 -1.52 -23.93
C MET A 30 -28.88 -2.69 -24.05
N SER A 31 -28.44 -3.80 -24.67
CA SER A 31 -29.25 -5.01 -24.72
C SER A 31 -29.17 -5.81 -23.40
N ASP A 32 -30.25 -6.49 -23.04
CA ASP A 32 -30.28 -7.42 -21.92
C ASP A 32 -29.24 -8.56 -22.06
N LYS A 33 -28.96 -8.99 -23.30
CA LYS A 33 -27.90 -9.95 -23.62
C LYS A 33 -26.50 -9.42 -23.27
N SER A 34 -26.25 -8.13 -23.45
CA SER A 34 -24.99 -7.49 -23.07
C SER A 34 -24.83 -7.52 -21.55
N VAL A 35 -25.84 -7.07 -20.81
CA VAL A 35 -25.84 -7.11 -19.33
C VAL A 35 -25.67 -8.52 -18.80
N SER A 36 -26.31 -9.51 -19.44
CA SER A 36 -26.14 -10.92 -19.10
C SER A 36 -24.71 -11.43 -19.29
N LYS A 37 -24.02 -11.03 -20.39
CA LYS A 37 -22.61 -11.38 -20.62
C LYS A 37 -21.69 -10.76 -19.58
N TRP A 38 -21.91 -9.51 -19.21
CA TRP A 38 -21.14 -8.82 -18.17
C TRP A 38 -21.31 -9.50 -16.82
N ALA A 39 -22.57 -9.78 -16.41
CA ALA A 39 -22.88 -10.44 -15.15
C ALA A 39 -22.25 -11.84 -15.02
N ARG A 40 -22.02 -12.53 -16.12
CA ARG A 40 -21.33 -13.84 -16.17
C ARG A 40 -19.83 -13.75 -16.31
N GLY A 41 -19.26 -12.55 -16.42
CA GLY A 41 -17.83 -12.36 -16.60
C GLY A 41 -17.31 -12.82 -17.97
N ILE A 42 -18.15 -12.87 -19.00
CA ILE A 42 -17.77 -13.27 -20.37
C ILE A 42 -17.01 -12.12 -21.07
N CYS A 43 -17.46 -10.90 -20.89
CA CYS A 43 -16.83 -9.69 -21.41
C CYS A 43 -17.11 -8.51 -20.46
N LEU A 44 -16.29 -7.47 -20.57
CA LEU A 44 -16.54 -6.20 -19.91
C LEU A 44 -17.51 -5.34 -20.72
N PRO A 45 -18.21 -4.41 -20.06
CA PRO A 45 -18.85 -3.28 -20.75
C PRO A 45 -17.81 -2.48 -21.54
N ASP A 46 -18.27 -1.69 -22.50
CA ASP A 46 -17.43 -0.67 -23.11
C ASP A 46 -17.11 0.45 -22.10
N VAL A 47 -15.93 1.04 -22.22
CA VAL A 47 -15.46 2.10 -21.30
C VAL A 47 -16.42 3.30 -21.31
N SER A 48 -17.09 3.56 -22.44
CA SER A 48 -18.07 4.64 -22.60
C SER A 48 -19.26 4.52 -21.63
N VAL A 49 -19.62 3.30 -21.22
CA VAL A 49 -20.75 3.05 -20.31
C VAL A 49 -20.35 2.89 -18.85
N TYR A 50 -19.05 2.90 -18.51
CA TYR A 50 -18.58 2.67 -17.14
C TYR A 50 -19.13 3.67 -16.12
N LEU A 51 -19.04 4.96 -16.43
CA LEU A 51 -19.49 6.01 -15.51
C LEU A 51 -21.01 5.96 -15.27
N GLU A 52 -21.79 5.74 -16.34
CA GLU A 52 -23.24 5.62 -16.26
C GLU A 52 -23.64 4.37 -15.48
N LEU A 53 -23.00 3.23 -15.76
CA LEU A 53 -23.22 1.97 -15.07
C LEU A 53 -22.89 2.10 -13.58
N CYS A 54 -21.75 2.70 -13.23
CA CYS A 54 -21.36 2.97 -11.84
C CYS A 54 -22.37 3.89 -11.13
N GLY A 55 -22.83 4.94 -11.81
CA GLY A 55 -23.83 5.86 -11.27
C GLY A 55 -25.16 5.18 -10.96
N ILE A 56 -25.65 4.31 -11.85
CA ILE A 56 -26.89 3.55 -11.66
C ILE A 56 -26.76 2.51 -10.55
N LEU A 57 -25.61 1.85 -10.46
CA LEU A 57 -25.36 0.82 -9.45
C LEU A 57 -24.95 1.40 -8.09
N GLY A 58 -24.67 2.71 -7.99
CA GLY A 58 -24.24 3.37 -6.76
C GLY A 58 -22.87 2.92 -6.28
N ILE A 59 -21.94 2.62 -7.21
CA ILE A 59 -20.58 2.19 -6.91
C ILE A 59 -19.55 3.15 -7.52
N SER A 60 -18.38 3.22 -6.91
CA SER A 60 -17.26 3.95 -7.51
C SER A 60 -16.64 3.17 -8.67
N LEU A 61 -15.94 3.87 -9.56
CA LEU A 61 -15.19 3.23 -10.64
C LEU A 61 -14.10 2.28 -10.11
N ASN A 62 -13.50 2.62 -8.96
CA ASN A 62 -12.50 1.76 -8.32
C ASN A 62 -13.11 0.45 -7.81
N GLU A 63 -14.28 0.49 -7.16
CA GLU A 63 -15.03 -0.71 -6.74
C GLU A 63 -15.42 -1.56 -7.95
N PHE A 64 -15.89 -0.92 -9.01
CA PHE A 64 -16.24 -1.59 -10.25
C PHE A 64 -15.04 -2.35 -10.84
N LEU A 65 -13.88 -1.69 -10.96
CA LEU A 65 -12.67 -2.28 -11.53
C LEU A 65 -12.02 -3.32 -10.61
N ALA A 66 -12.15 -3.18 -9.31
CA ALA A 66 -11.72 -4.18 -8.32
C ALA A 66 -12.63 -5.40 -8.33
N GLY A 67 -13.90 -5.24 -8.70
CA GLY A 67 -14.93 -6.27 -8.62
C GLY A 67 -15.33 -6.64 -7.19
N GLU A 68 -15.04 -5.79 -6.23
CA GLU A 68 -15.30 -5.96 -4.80
C GLU A 68 -15.83 -4.66 -4.21
N ASP A 69 -16.70 -4.75 -3.20
CA ASP A 69 -17.09 -3.60 -2.39
C ASP A 69 -15.86 -3.13 -1.62
N ILE A 70 -15.40 -1.93 -1.90
CA ILE A 70 -14.37 -1.28 -1.10
C ILE A 70 -15.10 -0.62 0.06
N GLU A 71 -15.22 -1.33 1.18
CA GLU A 71 -15.65 -0.70 2.43
C GLU A 71 -14.62 0.39 2.79
N ILE A 72 -15.12 1.60 3.01
CA ILE A 72 -14.28 2.77 3.37
C ILE A 72 -13.46 2.48 4.64
N ASP A 73 -13.96 1.64 5.54
CA ASP A 73 -13.25 1.12 6.72
C ASP A 73 -11.92 0.41 6.39
N ASN A 74 -11.82 -0.22 5.22
CA ASN A 74 -10.58 -0.88 4.81
C ASN A 74 -9.53 0.08 4.23
N ILE A 75 -9.93 1.27 3.78
CA ILE A 75 -9.00 2.29 3.27
C ILE A 75 -8.30 2.98 4.43
N GLU A 76 -9.01 3.29 5.52
CA GLU A 76 -8.40 3.85 6.74
C GLU A 76 -7.46 2.84 7.40
N LYS A 77 -7.87 1.59 7.58
CA LYS A 77 -7.00 0.53 8.13
C LYS A 77 -5.77 0.28 7.28
N LYS A 78 -5.91 0.26 5.95
CA LYS A 78 -4.77 0.01 5.05
C LYS A 78 -3.82 1.19 4.98
N SER A 79 -4.30 2.41 5.13
CA SER A 79 -3.44 3.60 5.25
C SER A 79 -2.77 3.68 6.63
N GLU A 80 -3.44 3.30 7.73
CA GLU A 80 -2.82 3.22 9.05
C GLU A 80 -1.75 2.11 9.12
N ASP A 81 -2.02 0.92 8.58
CA ASP A 81 -1.03 -0.16 8.53
C ASP A 81 0.19 0.20 7.69
N THR A 82 0.01 0.92 6.59
CA THR A 82 1.10 1.40 5.74
C THR A 82 1.91 2.50 6.44
N LEU A 83 1.27 3.44 7.13
CA LEU A 83 1.93 4.47 7.93
C LEU A 83 2.67 3.89 9.14
N ILE A 84 2.12 2.88 9.80
CA ILE A 84 2.75 2.17 10.92
C ILE A 84 3.97 1.38 10.45
N GLN A 85 3.95 0.78 9.26
CA GLN A 85 5.12 0.10 8.70
C GLN A 85 6.24 1.07 8.33
N ILE A 86 5.92 2.22 7.72
CA ILE A 86 6.91 3.25 7.38
C ILE A 86 7.56 3.83 8.64
N THR A 87 6.80 4.06 9.70
CA THR A 87 7.33 4.57 10.98
C THR A 87 8.14 3.52 11.74
N LYS A 88 7.80 2.23 11.65
CA LYS A 88 8.60 1.15 12.27
C LYS A 88 9.95 0.95 11.60
N ASP A 89 10.06 1.08 10.29
CA ASP A 89 11.34 0.99 9.56
C ASP A 89 12.24 2.20 9.82
N SER A 90 11.69 3.39 9.95
CA SER A 90 12.45 4.59 10.36
C SER A 90 13.04 4.44 11.76
N GLY A 91 12.31 3.86 12.70
CA GLY A 91 12.79 3.63 14.07
C GLY A 91 13.89 2.57 14.20
N ARG A 92 13.96 1.59 13.29
CA ARG A 92 15.06 0.61 13.24
C ARG A 92 16.34 1.22 12.69
N LYS A 93 16.26 1.98 11.59
CA LYS A 93 17.40 2.69 11.00
C LYS A 93 18.02 3.67 11.99
N GLN A 94 17.20 4.41 12.72
CA GLN A 94 17.68 5.39 13.69
C GLN A 94 18.37 4.75 14.91
N ARG A 95 17.89 3.60 15.39
CA ARG A 95 18.54 2.83 16.45
C ARG A 95 19.87 2.21 16.00
N TYR A 96 19.94 1.75 14.76
CA TYR A 96 21.17 1.21 14.18
C TYR A 96 22.24 2.30 14.00
N LEU A 97 21.86 3.46 13.49
CA LEU A 97 22.74 4.63 13.37
C LEU A 97 23.27 5.11 14.73
N LYS A 98 22.43 5.18 15.77
CA LYS A 98 22.88 5.53 17.12
C LYS A 98 23.89 4.52 17.67
N ARG A 99 23.71 3.23 17.45
CA ARG A 99 24.67 2.20 17.86
C ARG A 99 26.02 2.33 17.13
N ILE A 100 26.02 2.61 15.83
CA ILE A 100 27.24 2.84 15.07
C ILE A 100 27.99 4.04 15.60
N ILE A 101 27.32 5.15 15.87
CA ILE A 101 27.93 6.38 16.41
C ILE A 101 28.56 6.10 17.79
N ILE A 102 27.90 5.35 18.68
CA ILE A 102 28.43 4.98 19.98
C ILE A 102 29.68 4.13 19.83
N VAL A 103 29.69 3.13 18.95
CA VAL A 103 30.86 2.28 18.70
C VAL A 103 32.04 3.09 18.17
N LEU A 104 31.79 4.02 17.22
CA LEU A 104 32.84 4.91 16.70
C LEU A 104 33.44 5.81 17.78
N LEU A 105 32.61 6.37 18.66
CA LEU A 105 33.09 7.19 19.79
C LEU A 105 33.97 6.39 20.78
N ILE A 106 33.59 5.13 21.05
CA ILE A 106 34.39 4.25 21.89
C ILE A 106 35.75 3.95 21.25
N VAL A 107 35.78 3.63 19.95
CA VAL A 107 37.01 3.35 19.21
C VAL A 107 37.95 4.57 19.21
N VAL A 108 37.42 5.75 18.98
CA VAL A 108 38.21 7.01 19.01
C VAL A 108 38.73 7.28 20.44
N GLY A 109 37.90 7.06 21.46
CA GLY A 109 38.32 7.22 22.86
C GLY A 109 39.48 6.28 23.24
N ILE A 110 39.40 5.01 22.85
CA ILE A 110 40.47 4.03 23.09
C ILE A 110 41.77 4.43 22.35
N SER A 111 41.62 4.91 21.10
CA SER A 111 42.77 5.36 20.30
C SER A 111 43.49 6.56 20.93
N MET A 112 42.74 7.51 21.49
CA MET A 112 43.30 8.68 22.18
C MET A 112 44.06 8.27 23.46
N VAL A 113 43.48 7.35 24.24
CA VAL A 113 44.13 6.85 25.47
C VAL A 113 45.41 6.10 25.16
N THR A 114 45.44 5.23 24.15
CA THR A 114 46.61 4.49 23.74
C THR A 114 47.71 5.40 23.21
N PHE A 115 47.33 6.39 22.39
CA PHE A 115 48.31 7.39 21.88
C PHE A 115 48.89 8.23 23.01
N GLY A 116 48.08 8.70 23.96
CA GLY A 116 48.55 9.44 25.14
C GLY A 116 49.52 8.61 26.01
N SER A 117 49.23 7.31 26.19
CA SER A 117 50.11 6.39 26.93
C SER A 117 51.44 6.18 26.24
N ILE A 118 51.48 6.07 24.91
CA ILE A 118 52.72 5.91 24.12
C ILE A 118 53.54 7.19 24.20
N VAL A 119 52.92 8.35 24.03
CA VAL A 119 53.66 9.65 24.12
C VAL A 119 54.20 9.85 25.53
N CYS A 120 53.44 9.55 26.57
CA CYS A 120 53.92 9.66 27.95
C CYS A 120 55.10 8.72 28.25
N LYS A 121 55.10 7.49 27.73
CA LYS A 121 56.21 6.55 27.83
C LYS A 121 57.44 7.07 27.10
N LYS A 122 57.28 7.66 25.93
CA LYS A 122 58.38 8.20 25.13
C LYS A 122 59.07 9.42 25.77
N LEU A 123 58.30 10.23 26.48
CA LEU A 123 58.78 11.39 27.22
C LEU A 123 59.45 11.03 28.54
N ARG A 124 59.18 9.83 29.10
CA ARG A 124 59.74 9.37 30.38
C ARG A 124 61.07 8.59 30.20
N GLN A 125 61.53 8.36 29.00
CA GLN A 125 62.88 7.77 28.81
C GLN A 125 63.93 8.87 29.04
N PRO A 126 64.74 8.81 30.11
CA PRO A 126 65.85 9.69 30.29
C PRO A 126 66.89 9.38 29.18
N GLN A 127 67.40 10.43 28.54
CA GLN A 127 68.53 10.29 27.68
C GLN A 127 69.76 9.86 28.51
N ASN A 128 70.04 8.56 28.49
CA ASN A 128 71.37 8.12 28.95
C ASN A 128 72.41 8.42 27.83
N TYR A 129 73.18 9.46 28.06
CA TYR A 129 74.49 9.67 27.50
C TYR A 129 75.49 9.05 28.41
#